data_c7f07df50a1af51ab016065d9bb47528
#
_entry.id   c7f07df50a1af51ab016065d9bb47528
#
_cell.length_a   1.000
_cell.length_b   1.000
_cell.length_c   1.000
_cell.angle_alpha   90.00
_cell.angle_beta   90.00
_cell.angle_gamma   90.00
#
_symmetry.space_group_name_H-M   'P 1'
#
loop_
_entity.id
_entity.type
_entity.pdbx_description
1 polymer ?
#
loop_
_entity_poly.entity_id
_entity_poly.type
_entity_poly.pdbx_seq_one_letter_code
_entity_poly.pdbx_strand_id
1 'polypeptide(L)' 'MQEERRLAVLRAIVEDYVATEEPVGSKALVERHGLGVSPATVRNDMAALEEEGYITQPHTSAGRVPT' A
#
# COMPACT_ATOMS: atom_id res chain seq x y z
N MET A 1 -7.91 -10.03 10.86
CA MET A 1 -8.12 -10.87 9.66
C MET A 1 -7.39 -10.26 8.49
N GLN A 2 -6.85 -11.09 7.60
CA GLN A 2 -6.03 -10.60 6.50
C GLN A 2 -6.81 -9.72 5.53
N GLU A 3 -8.08 -10.05 5.28
CA GLU A 3 -8.88 -9.26 4.35
C GLU A 3 -9.13 -7.84 4.87
N GLU A 4 -9.40 -7.70 6.14
CA GLU A 4 -9.60 -6.38 6.74
C GLU A 4 -8.33 -5.56 6.68
N ARG A 5 -7.19 -6.19 6.95
CA ARG A 5 -5.91 -5.51 6.89
C ARG A 5 -5.60 -5.09 5.45
N ARG A 6 -5.88 -5.96 4.48
CA ARG A 6 -5.67 -5.61 3.07
C ARG A 6 -6.50 -4.42 2.65
N LEU A 7 -7.75 -4.36 3.08
CA LEU A 7 -8.59 -3.21 2.79
C LEU A 7 -8.05 -1.95 3.43
N ALA A 8 -7.54 -2.06 4.66
CA ALA A 8 -6.92 -0.93 5.34
C ALA A 8 -5.67 -0.47 4.60
N VAL A 9 -4.85 -1.40 4.12
CA VAL A 9 -3.66 -1.08 3.34
C VAL A 9 -4.06 -0.38 2.03
N LEU A 10 -5.05 -0.92 1.34
CA LEU A 10 -5.53 -0.31 0.09
C LEU A 10 -6.03 1.11 0.32
N ARG A 11 -6.85 1.30 1.35
CA ARG A 11 -7.35 2.63 1.69
C ARG A 11 -6.21 3.59 1.99
N ALA A 12 -5.22 3.15 2.76
CA ALA A 12 -4.07 3.98 3.10
C ALA A 12 -3.29 4.38 1.87
N ILE A 13 -3.10 3.46 0.92
CA ILE A 13 -2.42 3.76 -0.34
C ILE A 13 -3.18 4.83 -1.11
N VAL A 14 -4.50 4.68 -1.23
CA VAL A 14 -5.31 5.65 -1.96
C VAL A 14 -5.26 7.02 -1.28
N GLU A 15 -5.40 7.06 0.04
CA GLU A 15 -5.35 8.32 0.78
C GLU A 15 -4.01 9.03 0.60
N ASP A 16 -2.91 8.28 0.73
CA ASP A 16 -1.59 8.87 0.58
C ASP A 16 -1.34 9.33 -0.85
N TYR A 17 -1.77 8.55 -1.83
CA TYR A 17 -1.57 8.92 -3.22
C TYR A 17 -2.36 10.17 -3.58
N VAL A 18 -3.59 10.28 -3.11
CA VAL A 18 -4.42 11.48 -3.35
C VAL A 18 -3.75 12.70 -2.73
N ALA A 19 -3.13 12.56 -1.56
CA ALA A 19 -2.50 13.68 -0.87
C ALA A 19 -1.17 14.09 -1.51
N THR A 20 -0.36 13.14 -1.95
CA THR A 20 1.02 13.42 -2.39
C THR A 20 1.24 13.29 -3.89
N GLU A 21 0.36 12.57 -4.59
CA GLU A 21 0.48 12.22 -6.00
C GLU A 21 1.80 11.50 -6.30
N GLU A 22 2.33 10.79 -5.31
CA GLU A 22 3.56 10.03 -5.44
C GLU A 22 3.32 8.57 -5.06
N PRO A 23 4.07 7.63 -5.66
CA PRO A 23 3.95 6.23 -5.28
C PRO A 23 4.18 6.02 -3.78
N VAL A 24 3.46 5.09 -3.21
CA VAL A 24 3.43 4.87 -1.76
C VAL A 24 4.22 3.63 -1.39
N GLY A 25 5.18 3.77 -0.47
CA GLY A 25 5.99 2.66 0.03
C GLY A 25 5.43 2.06 1.30
N SER A 26 5.78 0.79 1.57
CA SER A 26 5.29 0.08 2.74
C SER A 26 5.72 0.72 4.05
N LYS A 27 6.95 1.18 4.11
CA LYS A 27 7.47 1.82 5.33
C LYS A 27 6.70 3.09 5.66
N ALA A 28 6.44 3.91 4.64
CA ALA A 28 5.69 5.14 4.83
C ALA A 28 4.27 4.86 5.31
N LEU A 29 3.64 3.81 4.77
CA LEU A 29 2.30 3.43 5.22
C LEU A 29 2.28 3.05 6.69
N VAL A 30 3.22 2.22 7.11
CA VAL A 30 3.29 1.80 8.51
C VAL A 30 3.49 3.00 9.42
N GLU A 31 4.39 3.91 9.05
CA GLU A 31 4.68 5.08 9.87
C GLU A 31 3.53 6.07 9.94
N ARG A 32 2.86 6.30 8.81
CA ARG A 32 1.78 7.30 8.75
C ARG A 32 0.47 6.82 9.32
N HIS A 33 0.15 5.55 9.10
CA HIS A 33 -1.17 5.02 9.43
C HIS A 33 -1.21 4.13 10.66
N GLY A 34 -0.05 3.81 11.23
CA GLY A 34 -0.01 3.00 12.44
C GLY A 34 -0.71 1.66 12.28
N LEU A 35 -0.36 0.93 11.22
CA LEU A 35 -1.08 -0.30 10.86
C LEU A 35 -0.86 -1.46 11.84
N GLY A 36 0.08 -1.33 12.77
CA GLY A 36 0.31 -2.35 13.78
C GLY A 36 1.03 -3.59 13.29
N VAL A 37 1.59 -3.55 12.08
CA VAL A 37 2.36 -4.65 11.51
C VAL A 37 3.65 -4.09 10.89
N SER A 38 4.57 -5.00 10.56
CA SER A 38 5.85 -4.59 9.99
C SER A 38 5.70 -4.17 8.53
N PRO A 39 6.66 -3.38 8.00
CA PRO A 39 6.65 -3.06 6.57
C PRO A 39 6.70 -4.31 5.68
N ALA A 40 7.35 -5.38 6.12
CA ALA A 40 7.38 -6.62 5.35
C ALA A 40 5.98 -7.22 5.21
N THR A 41 5.19 -7.18 6.27
CA THR A 41 3.80 -7.67 6.24
C THR A 41 2.96 -6.81 5.30
N VAL A 42 3.12 -5.49 5.36
CA VAL A 42 2.41 -4.58 4.46
C VAL A 42 2.81 -4.85 3.01
N ARG A 43 4.08 -5.11 2.77
CA ARG A 43 4.56 -5.43 1.42
C ARG A 43 3.90 -6.69 0.87
N ASN A 44 3.69 -7.69 1.73
CA ASN A 44 2.97 -8.90 1.33
C ASN A 44 1.52 -8.59 0.95
N ASP A 45 0.86 -7.73 1.72
CA ASP A 45 -0.50 -7.32 1.39
C ASP A 45 -0.53 -6.52 0.09
N MET A 46 0.47 -5.67 -0.14
CA MET A 46 0.57 -4.94 -1.39
C MET A 46 0.73 -5.87 -2.59
N ALA A 47 1.53 -6.93 -2.44
CA ALA A 47 1.70 -7.90 -3.51
C ALA A 47 0.37 -8.58 -3.87
N ALA A 48 -0.43 -8.92 -2.87
CA ALA A 48 -1.75 -9.50 -3.09
C ALA A 48 -2.69 -8.52 -3.78
N LEU A 49 -2.68 -7.26 -3.34
CA LEU A 49 -3.53 -6.23 -3.95
C LEU A 49 -3.12 -5.95 -5.40
N GLU A 50 -1.84 -5.99 -5.67
CA GLU A 50 -1.32 -5.81 -7.03
C GLU A 50 -1.76 -6.96 -7.93
N GLU A 51 -1.68 -8.18 -7.42
CA GLU A 51 -2.12 -9.35 -8.16
C GLU A 51 -3.61 -9.30 -8.47
N GLU A 52 -4.39 -8.73 -7.55
CA GLU A 52 -5.84 -8.56 -7.74
C GLU A 52 -6.20 -7.36 -8.64
N GLY A 53 -5.22 -6.55 -8.99
CA GLY A 53 -5.43 -5.44 -9.92
C GLY A 53 -5.85 -4.12 -9.29
N TYR A 54 -5.79 -4.01 -7.96
CA TYR A 54 -6.18 -2.77 -7.28
C TYR A 54 -5.08 -1.72 -7.25
N ILE A 55 -3.84 -2.16 -7.27
CA ILE A 55 -2.69 -1.26 -7.28
C ILE A 55 -1.66 -1.78 -8.27
N THR A 56 -0.72 -0.92 -8.65
CA THR A 56 0.35 -1.31 -9.56
C THR A 56 1.64 -0.63 -9.16
N GLN A 57 2.77 -1.18 -9.61
CA GLN A 57 4.07 -0.61 -9.37
C GLN A 57 4.52 0.16 -10.61
N PRO A 58 4.71 1.48 -10.52
CA PRO A 58 5.31 2.23 -11.62
C PRO A 58 6.74 1.73 -11.85
N HIS A 59 7.14 1.61 -13.10
CA HIS A 59 8.47 1.06 -13.42
C HIS A 59 9.63 1.95 -12.93
N THR A 60 9.35 3.18 -12.54
CA THR A 60 10.37 4.11 -12.08
C THR A 60 10.45 4.21 -10.55
N SER A 61 9.68 3.40 -9.83
CA SER A 61 9.62 3.51 -8.38
C SER A 61 9.39 2.16 -7.74
N ALA A 62 9.85 2.01 -6.49
CA ALA A 62 9.55 0.83 -5.68
C ALA A 62 8.19 0.95 -4.99
N GLY A 63 7.56 2.12 -5.01
CA GLY A 63 6.25 2.32 -4.39
C GLY A 63 5.10 1.81 -5.25
N ARG A 64 3.89 1.99 -4.76
CA ARG A 64 2.66 1.54 -5.44
C ARG A 64 1.71 2.69 -5.66
N VAL A 65 0.93 2.60 -6.75
CA VAL A 65 -0.12 3.57 -7.04
C VAL A 65 -1.42 2.83 -7.30
N PRO A 66 -2.58 3.45 -7.01
CA PRO A 66 -3.89 2.85 -7.35
C PRO A 66 -4.03 2.71 -8.86
N THR A 67 -4.72 1.68 -9.28
CA THR A 67 -5.03 1.49 -10.71
C THR A 67 -6.18 2.36 -11.17
#